data_2e5b785804d0fc0de55f7b9ac6c93bf3
#
_entry.id   2e5b785804d0fc0de55f7b9ac6c93bf3
#
_cell.length_a   1.000
_cell.length_b   1.000
_cell.length_c   1.000
_cell.angle_alpha   90.00
_cell.angle_beta   90.00
_cell.angle_gamma   90.00
#
_symmetry.space_group_name_H-M   'P 1'
#
loop_
_entity.id
_entity.type
_entity.pdbx_description
1 polymer ?
#
loop_
_entity_poly.entity_id
_entity_poly.type
_entity_poly.pdbx_seq_one_letter_code
_entity_poly.pdbx_strand_id
1 'polypeptide(L)'
;IILKRFIITCTRIAREKCGVTPEQEKAFDIVRRFYILVDQHFREKKQVQDYADLLFRSPKTLSNLFASCGVPSPLRIIHERVEAEAKRLLLYTPKSAKEISELLGFEDLSTFSRFFKKMTGESVSDFRKLNTTGNIAN
;
A
#
# COMPACT_ATOMS: atom_id res chain seq x y z
N ILE A 1 3.13 3.58 -9.62
CA ILE A 1 3.76 4.68 -10.35
C ILE A 1 3.31 6.03 -9.79
N ILE A 2 2.02 6.23 -9.56
CA ILE A 2 1.48 7.46 -8.96
C ILE A 2 1.97 7.61 -7.51
N LEU A 3 2.05 6.52 -6.74
CA LEU A 3 2.55 6.50 -5.37
C LEU A 3 4.03 6.87 -5.29
N LYS A 4 4.85 6.40 -6.21
CA LYS A 4 6.28 6.75 -6.26
C LYS A 4 6.48 8.25 -6.49
N ARG A 5 5.72 8.84 -7.41
CA ARG A 5 5.77 10.29 -7.68
C ARG A 5 5.31 11.10 -6.49
N PHE A 6 4.23 10.69 -5.83
CA PHE A 6 3.70 11.37 -4.65
C PHE A 6 4.73 11.42 -3.52
N ILE A 7 5.40 10.30 -3.24
CA ILE A 7 6.40 10.20 -2.19
C ILE A 7 7.64 11.02 -2.51
N ILE A 8 8.13 10.97 -3.74
CA ILE A 8 9.26 11.77 -4.19
C ILE A 8 8.92 13.26 -4.05
N THR A 9 7.71 13.66 -4.41
CA THR A 9 7.23 15.04 -4.29
C THR A 9 7.14 15.47 -2.84
N CYS A 10 6.56 14.65 -1.96
CA CYS A 10 6.47 14.93 -0.52
C CYS A 10 7.84 15.03 0.12
N THR A 11 8.76 14.14 -0.23
CA THR A 11 10.14 14.15 0.27
C THR A 11 10.87 15.40 -0.20
N ARG A 12 10.70 15.79 -1.46
CA ARG A 12 11.29 17.01 -2.02
C ARG A 12 10.76 18.26 -1.33
N ILE A 13 9.45 18.37 -1.13
CA ILE A 13 8.82 19.50 -0.45
C ILE A 13 9.32 19.60 1.01
N ALA A 14 9.43 18.47 1.71
CA ALA A 14 9.97 18.43 3.06
C ALA A 14 11.43 18.92 3.11
N ARG A 15 12.24 18.50 2.15
CA ARG A 15 13.63 18.93 2.03
C ARG A 15 13.77 20.44 1.77
N GLU A 16 12.92 20.97 0.91
CA GLU A 16 12.95 22.40 0.54
C GLU A 16 12.47 23.31 1.67
N LYS A 17 11.48 22.85 2.46
CA LYS A 17 10.84 23.67 3.50
C LYS A 17 11.53 23.70 4.86
N CYS A 18 12.29 22.66 5.23
CA CYS A 18 12.67 22.44 6.63
C CYS A 18 14.17 22.41 6.92
N GLY A 19 15.07 22.59 5.95
CA GLY A 19 16.50 22.45 6.20
C GLY A 19 16.80 21.07 6.80
N VAL A 20 16.80 20.05 5.98
CA VAL A 20 16.83 18.63 6.41
C VAL A 20 18.19 18.28 7.00
N THR A 21 18.20 17.73 8.22
CA THR A 21 19.42 17.20 8.84
C THR A 21 19.84 15.88 8.19
N PRO A 22 21.12 15.46 8.31
CA PRO A 22 21.56 14.17 7.79
C PRO A 22 20.76 12.97 8.31
N GLU A 23 20.31 13.02 9.58
CA GLU A 23 19.47 11.96 10.15
C GLU A 23 18.10 11.91 9.50
N GLN A 24 17.51 13.06 9.20
CA GLN A 24 16.23 13.15 8.49
C GLN A 24 16.35 12.63 7.06
N GLU A 25 17.46 12.90 6.38
CA GLU A 25 17.72 12.35 5.05
C GLU A 25 17.77 10.81 5.07
N LYS A 26 18.42 10.23 6.07
CA LYS A 26 18.47 8.77 6.26
C LYS A 26 17.08 8.21 6.52
N ALA A 27 16.28 8.87 7.36
CA ALA A 27 14.91 8.46 7.63
C ALA A 27 14.06 8.48 6.36
N PHE A 28 14.11 9.54 5.59
CA PHE A 28 13.39 9.64 4.31
C PHE A 28 13.85 8.58 3.31
N ASP A 29 15.14 8.25 3.28
CA ASP A 29 15.68 7.21 2.41
C ASP A 29 15.10 5.82 2.76
N ILE A 30 15.00 5.51 4.05
CA ILE A 30 14.40 4.25 4.52
C ILE A 30 12.92 4.19 4.15
N VAL A 31 12.18 5.28 4.35
CA VAL A 31 10.77 5.37 3.95
C VAL A 31 10.63 5.11 2.44
N ARG A 32 11.44 5.75 1.63
CA ARG A 32 11.43 5.56 0.18
C ARG A 32 11.70 4.11 -0.22
N ARG A 33 12.71 3.50 0.38
CA ARG A 33 13.04 2.08 0.14
C ARG A 33 11.90 1.16 0.54
N PHE A 34 11.24 1.45 1.64
CA PHE A 34 10.07 0.69 2.10
C PHE A 34 8.96 0.71 1.04
N TYR A 35 8.62 1.87 0.52
CA TYR A 35 7.59 1.99 -0.53
C TYR A 35 7.97 1.21 -1.79
N ILE A 36 9.23 1.27 -2.20
CA ILE A 36 9.73 0.51 -3.37
C ILE A 36 9.58 -1.00 -3.12
N LEU A 37 9.97 -1.47 -1.94
CA LEU A 37 9.86 -2.88 -1.57
C LEU A 37 8.41 -3.35 -1.51
N VAL A 38 7.52 -2.53 -0.97
CA VAL A 38 6.08 -2.84 -0.94
C VAL A 38 5.54 -2.97 -2.37
N ASP A 39 5.90 -2.06 -3.24
CA ASP A 39 5.48 -2.12 -4.65
C ASP A 39 5.95 -3.41 -5.34
N GLN A 40 7.12 -3.91 -4.98
CA GLN A 40 7.69 -5.13 -5.54
C GLN A 40 7.14 -6.42 -4.91
N HIS A 41 6.80 -6.41 -3.62
CA HIS A 41 6.55 -7.62 -2.84
C HIS A 41 5.17 -7.72 -2.18
N PHE A 42 4.26 -6.79 -2.41
CA PHE A 42 2.98 -6.75 -1.69
C PHE A 42 2.12 -8.00 -1.89
N ARG A 43 2.30 -8.74 -2.98
CA ARG A 43 1.56 -9.98 -3.23
C ARG A 43 2.03 -11.13 -2.32
N GLU A 44 3.30 -11.14 -2.01
CA GLU A 44 3.95 -12.24 -1.25
C GLU A 44 4.14 -11.88 0.22
N LYS A 45 4.39 -10.62 0.53
CA LYS A 45 4.76 -10.12 1.85
C LYS A 45 3.77 -9.06 2.34
N LYS A 46 3.00 -9.41 3.38
CA LYS A 46 1.95 -8.53 3.91
C LYS A 46 2.20 -8.07 5.34
N GLN A 47 3.27 -8.56 5.97
CA GLN A 47 3.61 -8.20 7.34
C GLN A 47 4.75 -7.21 7.38
N VAL A 48 4.69 -6.27 8.33
CA VAL A 48 5.75 -5.28 8.51
C VAL A 48 7.11 -5.95 8.77
N GLN A 49 7.11 -7.08 9.49
CA GLN A 49 8.33 -7.82 9.78
C GLN A 49 9.09 -8.23 8.52
N ASP A 50 8.36 -8.63 7.46
CA ASP A 50 8.99 -9.03 6.20
C ASP A 50 9.82 -7.92 5.59
N TYR A 51 9.31 -6.70 5.62
CA TYR A 51 10.00 -5.52 5.09
C TYR A 51 11.08 -5.00 6.04
N ALA A 52 10.83 -5.10 7.34
CA ALA A 52 11.81 -4.74 8.35
C ALA A 52 13.08 -5.58 8.19
N ASP A 53 12.92 -6.87 7.94
CA ASP A 53 14.04 -7.79 7.70
C ASP A 53 14.84 -7.37 6.45
N LEU A 54 14.16 -7.00 5.38
CA LEU A 54 14.80 -6.55 4.14
C LEU A 54 15.56 -5.23 4.33
N LEU A 55 15.11 -4.39 5.24
CA LEU A 55 15.73 -3.08 5.53
C LEU A 55 16.72 -3.14 6.71
N PHE A 56 16.91 -4.31 7.29
CA PHE A 56 17.78 -4.50 8.46
C PHE A 56 17.40 -3.57 9.63
N ARG A 57 16.09 -3.42 9.87
CA ARG A 57 15.53 -2.61 10.95
C ARG A 57 14.45 -3.40 11.68
N SER A 58 14.17 -3.03 12.93
CA SER A 58 13.04 -3.60 13.65
C SER A 58 11.72 -2.93 13.21
N PRO A 59 10.57 -3.62 13.33
CA PRO A 59 9.27 -2.99 13.07
C PRO A 59 9.02 -1.73 13.90
N LYS A 60 9.47 -1.72 15.15
CA LYS A 60 9.35 -0.57 16.04
C LYS A 60 10.16 0.62 15.51
N THR A 61 11.39 0.38 15.06
CA THR A 61 12.22 1.43 14.46
C THR A 61 11.57 2.02 13.22
N LEU A 62 11.00 1.17 12.36
CA LEU A 62 10.26 1.63 11.17
C LEU A 62 9.07 2.49 11.54
N SER A 63 8.27 2.06 12.52
CA SER A 63 7.11 2.82 12.98
C SER A 63 7.50 4.20 13.50
N ASN A 64 8.58 4.28 14.26
CA ASN A 64 9.10 5.54 14.79
C ASN A 64 9.62 6.46 13.68
N LEU A 65 10.37 5.91 12.72
CA LEU A 65 10.87 6.66 11.58
C LEU A 65 9.75 7.22 10.72
N PHE A 66 8.73 6.40 10.46
CA PHE A 66 7.58 6.80 9.63
C PHE A 66 6.77 7.90 10.32
N ALA A 67 6.56 7.78 11.63
CA ALA A 67 5.90 8.82 12.41
C ALA A 67 6.68 10.14 12.37
N SER A 68 8.01 10.08 12.49
CA SER A 68 8.86 11.27 12.43
C SER A 68 8.87 11.94 11.06
N CYS A 69 8.66 11.17 10.00
CA CYS A 69 8.57 11.68 8.63
C CYS A 69 7.17 12.17 8.26
N GLY A 70 6.17 11.99 9.13
CA GLY A 70 4.80 12.39 8.88
C GLY A 70 4.09 11.56 7.82
N VAL A 71 4.54 10.33 7.56
CA VAL A 71 3.91 9.41 6.62
C VAL A 71 3.08 8.36 7.36
N PRO A 72 2.12 7.69 6.67
CA PRO A 72 1.34 6.63 7.30
C PRO A 72 2.21 5.52 7.89
N SER A 73 1.64 4.74 8.81
CA SER A 73 2.36 3.62 9.41
C SER A 73 2.76 2.58 8.35
N PRO A 74 3.83 1.81 8.59
CA PRO A 74 4.26 0.77 7.65
C PRO A 74 3.14 -0.21 7.26
N LEU A 75 2.36 -0.68 8.23
CA LEU A 75 1.25 -1.60 7.97
C LEU A 75 0.18 -0.97 7.07
N ARG A 76 -0.15 0.29 7.32
CA ARG A 76 -1.13 1.01 6.51
C ARG A 76 -0.67 1.14 5.07
N ILE A 77 0.61 1.42 4.84
CA ILE A 77 1.18 1.51 3.50
C ILE A 77 1.04 0.18 2.76
N ILE A 78 1.34 -0.94 3.41
CA ILE A 78 1.17 -2.28 2.84
C ILE A 78 -0.29 -2.51 2.46
N HIS A 79 -1.22 -2.24 3.38
CA HIS A 79 -2.65 -2.44 3.16
C HIS A 79 -3.20 -1.56 2.06
N GLU A 80 -2.80 -0.30 1.99
CA GLU A 80 -3.23 0.62 0.93
C GLU A 80 -2.75 0.17 -0.44
N ARG A 81 -1.55 -0.40 -0.53
CA ARG A 81 -1.03 -0.93 -1.79
C ARG A 81 -1.82 -2.15 -2.26
N VAL A 82 -2.13 -3.07 -1.35
CA VAL A 82 -2.97 -4.24 -1.65
C VAL A 82 -4.37 -3.81 -2.08
N GLU A 83 -4.97 -2.87 -1.35
CA GLU A 83 -6.28 -2.31 -1.67
C GLU A 83 -6.30 -1.69 -3.07
N ALA A 84 -5.31 -0.87 -3.40
CA ALA A 84 -5.22 -0.22 -4.71
C ALA A 84 -5.18 -1.24 -5.85
N GLU A 85 -4.39 -2.30 -5.71
CA GLU A 85 -4.30 -3.36 -6.71
C GLU A 85 -5.61 -4.15 -6.80
N ALA A 86 -6.24 -4.44 -5.66
CA ALA A 86 -7.54 -5.11 -5.63
C ALA A 86 -8.59 -4.31 -6.41
N LYS A 87 -8.67 -3.01 -6.17
CA LYS A 87 -9.59 -2.12 -6.89
C LYS A 87 -9.30 -2.10 -8.38
N ARG A 88 -8.04 -2.03 -8.76
CA ARG A 88 -7.64 -2.06 -10.17
C ARG A 88 -8.09 -3.34 -10.86
N LEU A 89 -7.86 -4.48 -10.25
CA LEU A 89 -8.26 -5.78 -10.81
C LEU A 89 -9.78 -5.92 -10.89
N LEU A 90 -10.50 -5.43 -9.89
CA LEU A 90 -11.97 -5.47 -9.88
C LEU A 90 -12.59 -4.58 -10.95
N LEU A 91 -11.99 -3.43 -11.24
CA LEU A 91 -12.52 -2.45 -12.21
C LEU A 91 -12.14 -2.76 -13.65
N TYR A 92 -10.91 -3.24 -13.87
CA TYR A 92 -10.35 -3.29 -15.22
C TYR A 92 -10.11 -4.70 -15.75
N THR A 93 -10.47 -5.73 -14.98
CA THR A 93 -10.34 -7.12 -15.43
C THR A 93 -11.65 -7.90 -15.20
N PRO A 94 -11.93 -8.95 -16.01
CA PRO A 94 -13.07 -9.82 -15.77
C PRO A 94 -12.81 -10.91 -14.73
N LYS A 95 -11.68 -10.86 -14.03
CA LYS A 95 -11.30 -11.89 -13.07
C LYS A 95 -12.29 -11.98 -11.91
N SER A 96 -12.56 -13.22 -11.46
CA SER A 96 -13.42 -13.45 -10.30
C SER A 96 -12.73 -12.97 -9.01
N ALA A 97 -13.53 -12.74 -7.97
CA ALA A 97 -13.00 -12.39 -6.66
C ALA A 97 -12.01 -13.44 -6.14
N LYS A 98 -12.29 -14.72 -6.42
CA LYS A 98 -11.39 -15.81 -6.05
C LYS A 98 -10.03 -15.71 -6.76
N GLU A 99 -10.06 -15.50 -8.08
CA GLU A 99 -8.83 -15.32 -8.86
C GLU A 99 -8.03 -14.12 -8.37
N ILE A 100 -8.69 -13.02 -8.06
CA ILE A 100 -8.05 -11.81 -7.52
C ILE A 100 -7.43 -12.08 -6.16
N SER A 101 -8.14 -12.83 -5.28
CA SER A 101 -7.60 -13.17 -3.97
C SER A 101 -6.31 -13.99 -4.08
N GLU A 102 -6.27 -14.92 -5.03
CA GLU A 102 -5.08 -15.74 -5.30
C GLU A 102 -3.92 -14.90 -5.85
N LEU A 103 -4.20 -14.01 -6.79
CA LEU A 103 -3.21 -13.11 -7.35
C LEU A 103 -2.59 -12.19 -6.30
N LEU A 104 -3.40 -11.75 -5.33
CA LEU A 104 -2.94 -10.87 -4.25
C LEU A 104 -2.28 -11.64 -3.09
N GLY A 105 -2.20 -12.97 -3.19
CA GLY A 105 -1.51 -13.78 -2.19
C GLY A 105 -2.30 -14.04 -0.92
N PHE A 106 -3.64 -13.93 -0.95
CA PHE A 106 -4.48 -14.32 0.19
C PHE A 106 -4.67 -15.83 0.23
N GLU A 107 -4.76 -16.38 1.43
CA GLU A 107 -4.95 -17.83 1.64
C GLU A 107 -6.27 -18.33 1.05
N ASP A 108 -7.33 -17.53 1.20
CA ASP A 108 -8.65 -17.87 0.70
C ASP A 108 -9.47 -16.62 0.38
N LEU A 109 -10.59 -16.83 -0.30
CA LEU A 109 -11.51 -15.76 -0.68
C LEU A 109 -12.09 -15.04 0.56
N SER A 110 -12.38 -15.76 1.63
CA SER A 110 -12.97 -15.20 2.85
C SER A 110 -12.04 -14.17 3.49
N THR A 111 -10.76 -14.47 3.56
CA THR A 111 -9.75 -13.56 4.11
C THR A 111 -9.63 -12.29 3.27
N PHE A 112 -9.59 -12.43 1.95
CA PHE A 112 -9.59 -11.29 1.04
C PHE A 112 -10.85 -10.45 1.18
N SER A 113 -12.02 -11.07 1.20
CA SER A 113 -13.30 -10.37 1.31
C SER A 113 -13.41 -9.56 2.61
N ARG A 114 -12.96 -10.11 3.72
CA ARG A 114 -12.92 -9.40 5.01
C ARG A 114 -11.95 -8.22 4.97
N PHE A 115 -10.77 -8.44 4.41
CA PHE A 115 -9.78 -7.38 4.23
C PHE A 115 -10.35 -6.23 3.40
N PHE A 116 -10.93 -6.54 2.24
CA PHE A 116 -11.47 -5.55 1.32
C PHE A 116 -12.59 -4.73 1.98
N LYS A 117 -13.53 -5.40 2.64
CA LYS A 117 -14.62 -4.73 3.33
C LYS A 117 -14.12 -3.84 4.47
N LYS A 118 -13.13 -4.30 5.23
CA LYS A 118 -12.52 -3.50 6.29
C LYS A 118 -11.84 -2.24 5.75
N MET A 119 -11.14 -2.36 4.62
CA MET A 119 -10.43 -1.24 4.02
C MET A 119 -11.34 -0.23 3.32
N THR A 120 -12.37 -0.71 2.61
CA THR A 120 -13.20 0.14 1.75
C THR A 120 -14.57 0.44 2.32
N GLY A 121 -15.06 -0.35 3.28
CA GLY A 121 -16.43 -0.28 3.79
C GLY A 121 -17.45 -1.00 2.92
N GLU A 122 -17.07 -1.50 1.76
CA GLU A 122 -17.95 -2.18 0.81
C GLU A 122 -17.51 -3.62 0.57
N SER A 123 -18.49 -4.50 0.26
CA SER A 123 -18.13 -5.85 -0.17
C SER A 123 -17.52 -5.81 -1.58
N VAL A 124 -16.75 -6.82 -1.92
CA VAL A 124 -16.15 -6.97 -3.25
C VAL A 124 -17.22 -6.92 -4.34
N SER A 125 -18.35 -7.63 -4.14
CA SER A 125 -19.46 -7.68 -5.09
C SER A 125 -20.11 -6.32 -5.28
N ASP A 126 -20.38 -5.61 -4.18
CA ASP A 126 -21.01 -4.28 -4.23
C ASP A 126 -20.09 -3.26 -4.92
N PHE A 127 -18.82 -3.29 -4.62
CA PHE A 127 -17.83 -2.42 -5.24
C PHE A 127 -17.81 -2.63 -6.77
N ARG A 128 -17.77 -3.88 -7.21
CA ARG A 128 -17.75 -4.21 -8.65
C ARG A 128 -19.03 -3.77 -9.35
N LYS A 129 -20.19 -4.04 -8.74
CA LYS A 129 -21.49 -3.65 -9.31
C LYS A 129 -21.65 -2.14 -9.48
N LEU A 130 -21.35 -1.39 -8.42
CA LEU A 130 -21.50 0.06 -8.42
C LEU A 130 -20.61 0.73 -9.47
N ASN A 131 -19.40 0.24 -9.64
CA ASN A 131 -18.44 0.83 -10.56
C ASN A 131 -18.64 0.37 -12.01
N THR A 132 -19.17 -0.85 -12.23
CA THR A 132 -19.52 -1.33 -13.55
C THR A 132 -20.73 -0.57 -14.12
N THR A 133 -21.73 -0.31 -13.29
CA THR A 133 -22.92 0.45 -13.68
C THR A 133 -22.57 1.90 -14.04
N GLY A 134 -21.63 2.51 -13.31
CA GLY A 134 -21.15 3.85 -13.59
C GLY A 134 -20.40 3.98 -14.93
N ASN A 135 -19.71 2.92 -15.35
CA ASN A 135 -19.01 2.90 -16.63
C ASN A 135 -19.91 2.70 -17.84
N ILE A 136 -21.10 2.14 -17.65
CA ILE A 136 -22.07 1.93 -18.72
C ILE A 136 -22.89 3.19 -18.99
N ALA A 137 -22.99 4.09 -17.99
CA ALA A 137 -23.76 5.32 -18.08
C ALA A 137 -22.99 6.48 -18.76
N ASN A 138 -21.72 6.29 -19.07
CA ASN A 138 -20.86 7.23 -19.79
C ASN A 138 -20.49 6.68 -21.16
#